data_57ca973658af2a1c5d853535e4a212e1
#
_entry.id   57ca973658af2a1c5d853535e4a212e1
#
_cell.length_a   1.000
_cell.length_b   1.000
_cell.length_c   1.000
_cell.angle_alpha   90.00
_cell.angle_beta   90.00
_cell.angle_gamma   90.00
#
_symmetry.space_group_name_H-M   'P 1'
#
loop_
_entity.id
_entity.type
_entity.pdbx_description
1 polymer ?
#
loop_
_entity_poly.entity_id
_entity_poly.type
_entity_poly.pdbx_seq_one_letter_code
_entity_poly.pdbx_strand_id
1 'polypeptide(L)'
;MKESSGTVRKAREGDIDQFMSMILRMKKLNVEFDPLFRTREGDDTPIRDYYLKCINDHEHFITLVAVKKDKIMGLVKAEIRERISYEPSKELRIIDLYIMPEFRRKNVGNMLLSAIYGEMKKLGIKIITAEFPSLNLIALNFYEKIGYRQVTSVYGKNIEEDTD
;
A
#
# COMPACT_ATOMS: atom_id res chain seq x y z
N MET A 1 -14.44 26.85 -12.46
CA MET A 1 -14.92 25.45 -12.43
C MET A 1 -14.04 24.67 -11.46
N LYS A 2 -14.57 24.12 -10.38
CA LYS A 2 -13.82 23.21 -9.52
C LYS A 2 -13.51 21.96 -10.35
N GLU A 3 -12.23 21.69 -10.61
CA GLU A 3 -11.83 20.40 -11.19
C GLU A 3 -12.37 19.30 -10.29
N SER A 4 -13.10 18.36 -10.86
CA SER A 4 -13.59 17.16 -10.15
C SER A 4 -12.42 16.50 -9.44
N SER A 5 -12.47 16.42 -8.12
CA SER A 5 -11.39 15.92 -7.25
C SER A 5 -11.20 14.41 -7.31
N GLY A 6 -11.80 13.71 -8.28
CA GLY A 6 -11.77 12.25 -8.36
C GLY A 6 -12.58 11.56 -7.24
N THR A 7 -12.65 10.25 -7.28
CA THR A 7 -13.36 9.41 -6.29
C THR A 7 -12.51 8.23 -5.87
N VAL A 8 -12.77 7.68 -4.66
CA VAL A 8 -12.14 6.43 -4.19
C VAL A 8 -13.17 5.32 -4.22
N ARG A 9 -12.77 4.17 -4.74
CA ARG A 9 -13.59 2.96 -4.78
C ARG A 9 -12.73 1.71 -4.58
N LYS A 10 -13.37 0.57 -4.34
CA LYS A 10 -12.70 -0.74 -4.37
C LYS A 10 -12.09 -0.98 -5.75
N ALA A 11 -10.89 -1.55 -5.77
CA ALA A 11 -10.27 -2.01 -6.99
C ALA A 11 -11.08 -3.16 -7.60
N ARG A 12 -11.03 -3.29 -8.93
CA ARG A 12 -11.72 -4.31 -9.72
C ARG A 12 -10.72 -5.03 -10.61
N GLU A 13 -11.04 -6.23 -11.08
CA GLU A 13 -10.18 -6.97 -12.02
C GLU A 13 -9.79 -6.14 -13.26
N GLY A 14 -10.72 -5.34 -13.79
CA GLY A 14 -10.44 -4.43 -14.91
C GLY A 14 -9.42 -3.33 -14.65
N ASP A 15 -9.06 -3.08 -13.39
CA ASP A 15 -8.04 -2.11 -13.01
C ASP A 15 -6.62 -2.70 -13.08
N ILE A 16 -6.47 -4.02 -13.24
CA ILE A 16 -5.22 -4.73 -12.97
C ILE A 16 -4.04 -4.21 -13.81
N ASP A 17 -4.24 -3.80 -15.04
CA ASP A 17 -3.14 -3.33 -15.89
C ASP A 17 -2.57 -2.00 -15.38
N GLN A 18 -3.42 -1.02 -15.06
CA GLN A 18 -2.98 0.23 -14.45
C GLN A 18 -2.42 -0.01 -13.05
N PHE A 19 -3.06 -0.88 -12.27
CA PHE A 19 -2.64 -1.25 -10.92
C PHE A 19 -1.22 -1.85 -10.93
N MET A 20 -0.97 -2.84 -11.79
CA MET A 20 0.34 -3.49 -11.95
C MET A 20 1.43 -2.52 -12.38
N SER A 21 1.14 -1.63 -13.32
CA SER A 21 2.08 -0.58 -13.75
C SER A 21 2.55 0.26 -12.56
N MET A 22 1.66 0.61 -11.65
CA MET A 22 1.96 1.40 -10.45
C MET A 22 2.74 0.59 -9.43
N ILE A 23 2.34 -0.66 -9.17
CA ILE A 23 3.02 -1.57 -8.23
C ILE A 23 4.46 -1.85 -8.68
N LEU A 24 4.67 -2.20 -9.94
CA LEU A 24 6.01 -2.49 -10.46
C LEU A 24 6.93 -1.27 -10.39
N ARG A 25 6.41 -0.08 -10.67
CA ARG A 25 7.17 1.17 -10.51
C ARG A 25 7.56 1.41 -9.05
N MET A 26 6.63 1.24 -8.12
CA MET A 26 6.89 1.40 -6.70
C MET A 26 7.93 0.38 -6.19
N LYS A 27 7.80 -0.89 -6.55
CA LYS A 27 8.73 -1.94 -6.13
C LYS A 27 10.14 -1.72 -6.69
N LYS A 28 10.27 -1.24 -7.93
CA LYS A 28 11.57 -0.87 -8.50
C LYS A 28 12.25 0.28 -7.74
N LEU A 29 11.49 1.22 -7.21
CA LEU A 29 12.05 2.32 -6.42
C LEU A 29 12.52 1.84 -5.04
N ASN A 30 11.95 0.78 -4.49
CA ASN A 30 12.30 0.31 -3.15
C ASN A 30 13.77 -0.18 -3.05
N VAL A 31 14.37 -0.65 -4.13
CA VAL A 31 15.79 -1.08 -4.13
C VAL A 31 16.74 0.10 -3.84
N GLU A 32 16.33 1.33 -4.15
CA GLU A 32 17.11 2.53 -3.84
C GLU A 32 17.19 2.80 -2.33
N PHE A 33 16.25 2.26 -1.55
CA PHE A 33 16.25 2.38 -0.09
C PHE A 33 17.03 1.26 0.59
N ASP A 34 16.98 0.04 0.06
CA ASP A 34 17.73 -1.11 0.58
C ASP A 34 17.85 -2.21 -0.48
N PRO A 35 19.06 -2.81 -0.67
CA PRO A 35 19.27 -3.89 -1.66
C PRO A 35 18.40 -5.14 -1.44
N LEU A 36 17.90 -5.39 -0.22
CA LEU A 36 16.99 -6.49 0.08
C LEU A 36 15.65 -6.38 -0.67
N PHE A 37 15.31 -5.18 -1.20
CA PHE A 37 14.13 -4.96 -2.04
C PHE A 37 14.40 -5.15 -3.55
N ARG A 38 15.47 -5.84 -3.91
CA ARG A 38 15.73 -6.17 -5.33
C ARG A 38 14.54 -6.90 -5.92
N THR A 39 13.98 -6.34 -7.00
CA THR A 39 12.85 -6.95 -7.69
C THR A 39 13.27 -8.22 -8.44
N ARG A 40 12.36 -9.20 -8.49
CA ARG A 40 12.55 -10.38 -9.33
C ARG A 40 12.61 -9.97 -10.79
N GLU A 41 13.38 -10.72 -11.57
CA GLU A 41 13.49 -10.57 -13.02
C GLU A 41 12.56 -11.57 -13.73
N GLY A 42 12.18 -11.25 -14.97
CA GLY A 42 11.42 -12.13 -15.84
C GLY A 42 9.93 -11.92 -15.80
N ASP A 43 9.16 -13.00 -15.78
CA ASP A 43 7.70 -12.99 -15.90
C ASP A 43 7.01 -12.38 -14.68
N ASP A 44 6.13 -11.39 -14.92
CA ASP A 44 5.35 -10.71 -13.89
C ASP A 44 4.04 -11.44 -13.53
N THR A 45 3.73 -12.56 -14.19
CA THR A 45 2.48 -13.31 -13.95
C THR A 45 2.25 -13.66 -12.47
N PRO A 46 3.24 -14.14 -11.70
CA PRO A 46 3.02 -14.44 -10.30
C PRO A 46 2.67 -13.20 -9.46
N ILE A 47 3.21 -12.04 -9.81
CA ILE A 47 2.89 -10.77 -9.15
C ILE A 47 1.45 -10.36 -9.49
N ARG A 48 1.09 -10.47 -10.75
CA ARG A 48 -0.27 -10.17 -11.26
C ARG A 48 -1.31 -11.05 -10.56
N ASP A 49 -1.08 -12.35 -10.50
CA ASP A 49 -1.98 -13.32 -9.85
C ASP A 49 -2.17 -13.00 -8.35
N TYR A 50 -1.09 -12.64 -7.67
CA TYR A 50 -1.15 -12.21 -6.28
C TYR A 50 -2.03 -10.96 -6.10
N TYR A 51 -1.86 -9.93 -6.92
CA TYR A 51 -2.68 -8.72 -6.78
C TYR A 51 -4.12 -8.91 -7.23
N LEU A 52 -4.40 -9.76 -8.21
CA LEU A 52 -5.77 -10.19 -8.53
C LEU A 52 -6.44 -10.88 -7.35
N LYS A 53 -5.72 -11.75 -6.66
CA LYS A 53 -6.20 -12.34 -5.42
C LYS A 53 -6.51 -11.27 -4.37
N CYS A 54 -5.60 -10.31 -4.14
CA CYS A 54 -5.84 -9.23 -3.17
C CYS A 54 -7.05 -8.34 -3.54
N ILE A 55 -7.32 -8.16 -4.81
CA ILE A 55 -8.47 -7.39 -5.30
C ILE A 55 -9.78 -8.12 -5.04
N ASN A 56 -9.80 -9.44 -5.15
CA ASN A 56 -10.99 -10.28 -5.05
C ASN A 56 -11.26 -10.80 -3.62
N ASP A 57 -10.24 -10.91 -2.78
CA ASP A 57 -10.35 -11.42 -1.42
C ASP A 57 -10.63 -10.29 -0.42
N HIS A 58 -11.91 -9.94 -0.29
CA HIS A 58 -12.35 -8.89 0.62
C HIS A 58 -12.38 -9.30 2.11
N GLU A 59 -12.15 -10.56 2.41
CA GLU A 59 -12.06 -11.05 3.78
C GLU A 59 -10.71 -10.73 4.41
N HIS A 60 -9.64 -10.79 3.61
CA HIS A 60 -8.27 -10.59 4.09
C HIS A 60 -7.63 -9.28 3.64
N PHE A 61 -8.18 -8.64 2.60
CA PHE A 61 -7.60 -7.43 2.03
C PHE A 61 -8.62 -6.32 1.83
N ILE A 62 -8.16 -5.10 2.00
CA ILE A 62 -8.85 -3.89 1.54
C ILE A 62 -7.97 -3.28 0.45
N THR A 63 -8.44 -3.31 -0.79
CA THR A 63 -7.73 -2.78 -1.95
C THR A 63 -8.57 -1.70 -2.60
N LEU A 64 -8.10 -0.45 -2.54
CA LEU A 64 -8.82 0.72 -3.05
C LEU A 64 -7.98 1.44 -4.10
N VAL A 65 -8.68 2.10 -5.02
CA VAL A 65 -8.10 2.99 -6.03
C VAL A 65 -8.78 4.36 -5.99
N ALA A 66 -7.99 5.41 -6.13
CA ALA A 66 -8.47 6.75 -6.40
C ALA A 66 -8.49 6.97 -7.90
N VAL A 67 -9.64 7.36 -8.46
CA VAL A 67 -9.84 7.48 -9.90
C VAL A 67 -10.36 8.85 -10.29
N LYS A 68 -9.90 9.35 -11.43
CA LYS A 68 -10.44 10.53 -12.10
C LYS A 68 -10.71 10.16 -13.54
N LYS A 69 -12.00 10.17 -13.93
CA LYS A 69 -12.45 9.56 -15.20
C LYS A 69 -12.03 8.08 -15.22
N ASP A 70 -11.35 7.62 -16.24
CA ASP A 70 -10.89 6.23 -16.38
C ASP A 70 -9.44 6.01 -15.93
N LYS A 71 -8.80 7.04 -15.34
CA LYS A 71 -7.40 6.97 -14.89
C LYS A 71 -7.30 6.77 -13.38
N ILE A 72 -6.49 5.80 -12.97
CA ILE A 72 -6.13 5.58 -11.57
C ILE A 72 -5.05 6.61 -11.19
N MET A 73 -5.33 7.41 -10.17
CA MET A 73 -4.42 8.41 -9.62
C MET A 73 -3.51 7.84 -8.53
N GLY A 74 -4.00 6.85 -7.81
CA GLY A 74 -3.30 6.21 -6.70
C GLY A 74 -4.02 4.96 -6.24
N LEU A 75 -3.33 4.15 -5.47
CA LEU A 75 -3.84 2.91 -4.91
C LEU A 75 -3.39 2.71 -3.47
N VAL A 76 -4.17 1.94 -2.74
CA VAL A 76 -3.78 1.41 -1.43
C VAL A 76 -4.21 -0.05 -1.35
N LYS A 77 -3.30 -0.89 -0.86
CA LYS A 77 -3.59 -2.29 -0.47
C LYS A 77 -3.24 -2.46 1.00
N ALA A 78 -4.19 -2.94 1.77
CA ALA A 78 -4.02 -3.23 3.19
C ALA A 78 -4.47 -4.65 3.51
N GLU A 79 -3.83 -5.27 4.48
CA GLU A 79 -4.11 -6.61 4.97
C GLU A 79 -4.79 -6.56 6.33
N ILE A 80 -5.84 -7.33 6.50
CA ILE A 80 -6.47 -7.58 7.81
C ILE A 80 -5.64 -8.67 8.50
N ARG A 81 -5.06 -8.35 9.65
CA ARG A 81 -4.19 -9.25 10.40
C ARG A 81 -4.74 -9.54 11.79
N GLU A 82 -4.66 -10.80 12.19
CA GLU A 82 -4.95 -11.22 13.56
C GLU A 82 -3.78 -10.84 14.49
N ARG A 83 -4.13 -10.37 15.68
CA ARG A 83 -3.20 -10.05 16.77
C ARG A 83 -3.47 -10.98 17.94
N ILE A 84 -3.05 -12.23 17.79
CA ILE A 84 -3.43 -13.36 18.67
C ILE A 84 -3.17 -13.07 20.16
N SER A 85 -2.06 -12.39 20.49
CA SER A 85 -1.63 -12.13 21.86
C SER A 85 -1.97 -10.72 22.35
N TYR A 86 -2.70 -9.92 21.57
CA TYR A 86 -2.91 -8.50 21.88
C TYR A 86 -4.36 -8.06 21.68
N GLU A 87 -4.75 -7.02 22.43
CA GLU A 87 -6.00 -6.31 22.22
C GLU A 87 -5.75 -4.91 21.61
N PRO A 88 -6.61 -4.47 20.68
CA PRO A 88 -7.63 -5.23 19.95
C PRO A 88 -7.04 -6.39 19.16
N SER A 89 -7.86 -7.43 18.93
CA SER A 89 -7.42 -8.68 18.30
C SER A 89 -7.15 -8.60 16.80
N LYS A 90 -7.46 -7.48 16.16
CA LYS A 90 -7.23 -7.25 14.72
C LYS A 90 -6.58 -5.91 14.46
N GLU A 91 -5.73 -5.89 13.44
CA GLU A 91 -5.18 -4.67 12.83
C GLU A 91 -5.39 -4.67 11.33
N LEU A 92 -5.45 -3.49 10.74
CA LEU A 92 -5.30 -3.31 9.30
C LEU A 92 -3.89 -2.81 9.02
N ARG A 93 -3.12 -3.53 8.21
CA ARG A 93 -1.76 -3.13 7.82
C ARG A 93 -1.70 -2.68 6.38
N ILE A 94 -1.40 -1.41 6.15
CA ILE A 94 -1.10 -0.88 4.82
C ILE A 94 0.26 -1.42 4.37
N ILE A 95 0.25 -2.16 3.27
CA ILE A 95 1.46 -2.73 2.65
C ILE A 95 1.88 -1.92 1.43
N ASP A 96 0.93 -1.51 0.61
CA ASP A 96 1.19 -0.73 -0.59
C ASP A 96 0.33 0.54 -0.55
N LEU A 97 0.97 1.69 -0.67
CA LEU A 97 0.34 2.99 -0.89
C LEU A 97 1.18 3.72 -1.95
N TYR A 98 0.59 3.98 -3.08
CA TYR A 98 1.27 4.66 -4.17
C TYR A 98 0.38 5.68 -4.85
N ILE A 99 0.95 6.86 -5.09
CA ILE A 99 0.32 7.96 -5.81
C ILE A 99 1.15 8.22 -7.07
N MET A 100 0.51 8.25 -8.22
CA MET A 100 1.16 8.63 -9.47
C MET A 100 1.82 10.01 -9.34
N PRO A 101 3.02 10.22 -9.87
CA PRO A 101 3.77 11.46 -9.68
C PRO A 101 2.99 12.73 -10.02
N GLU A 102 2.23 12.71 -11.10
CA GLU A 102 1.40 13.85 -11.55
C GLU A 102 0.22 14.19 -10.64
N PHE A 103 -0.14 13.29 -9.72
CA PHE A 103 -1.22 13.46 -8.75
C PHE A 103 -0.72 13.65 -7.31
N ARG A 104 0.58 13.69 -7.09
CA ARG A 104 1.15 14.00 -5.78
C ARG A 104 0.83 15.45 -5.39
N ARG A 105 0.76 15.72 -4.08
CA ARG A 105 0.38 17.02 -3.50
C ARG A 105 -1.02 17.50 -3.90
N LYS A 106 -1.88 16.61 -4.41
CA LYS A 106 -3.28 16.87 -4.75
C LYS A 106 -4.26 16.16 -3.81
N ASN A 107 -3.84 15.89 -2.59
CA ASN A 107 -4.63 15.27 -1.52
C ASN A 107 -5.09 13.82 -1.78
N VAL A 108 -4.56 13.14 -2.81
CA VAL A 108 -4.99 11.77 -3.18
C VAL A 108 -4.68 10.76 -2.07
N GLY A 109 -3.51 10.87 -1.42
CA GLY A 109 -3.15 10.01 -0.30
C GLY A 109 -4.13 10.11 0.87
N ASN A 110 -4.53 11.31 1.25
CA ASN A 110 -5.53 11.53 2.30
C ASN A 110 -6.92 11.01 1.90
N MET A 111 -7.30 11.12 0.64
CA MET A 111 -8.55 10.55 0.13
C MET A 111 -8.56 9.02 0.27
N LEU A 112 -7.49 8.35 -0.10
CA LEU A 112 -7.33 6.90 0.04
C LEU A 112 -7.38 6.48 1.52
N LEU A 113 -6.65 7.17 2.40
CA LEU A 113 -6.66 6.86 3.84
C LEU A 113 -8.02 7.13 4.49
N SER A 114 -8.69 8.20 4.12
CA SER A 114 -10.06 8.47 4.61
C SER A 114 -11.02 7.33 4.24
N ALA A 115 -10.92 6.82 3.01
CA ALA A 115 -11.71 5.68 2.57
C ALA A 115 -11.33 4.38 3.34
N ILE A 116 -10.04 4.15 3.59
CA ILE A 116 -9.57 3.04 4.45
C ILE A 116 -10.18 3.12 5.85
N TYR A 117 -10.17 4.29 6.48
CA TYR A 117 -10.77 4.48 7.81
C TYR A 117 -12.28 4.21 7.80
N GLY A 118 -12.96 4.54 6.72
CA GLY A 118 -14.36 4.19 6.52
C GLY A 118 -14.59 2.67 6.47
N GLU A 119 -13.77 1.93 5.75
CA GLU A 119 -13.83 0.46 5.70
C GLU A 119 -13.49 -0.17 7.06
N MET A 120 -12.48 0.32 7.77
CA MET A 120 -12.13 -0.12 9.12
C MET A 120 -13.30 0.03 10.09
N LYS A 121 -14.00 1.16 10.03
CA LYS A 121 -15.18 1.42 10.87
C LYS A 121 -16.29 0.39 10.64
N LYS A 122 -16.55 0.03 9.38
CA LYS A 122 -17.54 -0.99 9.02
C LYS A 122 -17.16 -2.37 9.58
N LEU A 123 -15.86 -2.69 9.62
CA LEU A 123 -15.33 -3.97 10.08
C LEU A 123 -15.03 -4.00 11.59
N GLY A 124 -15.20 -2.88 12.30
CA GLY A 124 -14.88 -2.79 13.73
C GLY A 124 -13.38 -2.85 14.04
N ILE A 125 -12.51 -2.63 13.05
CA ILE A 125 -11.04 -2.62 13.22
C ILE A 125 -10.63 -1.24 13.75
N LYS A 126 -9.85 -1.22 14.84
CA LYS A 126 -9.48 0.02 15.55
C LYS A 126 -8.00 0.37 15.42
N ILE A 127 -7.15 -0.56 14.99
CA ILE A 127 -5.72 -0.34 14.82
C ILE A 127 -5.38 -0.39 13.34
N ILE A 128 -4.64 0.63 12.89
CA ILE A 128 -4.03 0.68 11.57
C ILE A 128 -2.52 0.83 11.72
N THR A 129 -1.78 0.09 10.91
CA THR A 129 -0.33 0.19 10.78
C THR A 129 0.04 0.38 9.31
N ALA A 130 1.25 0.85 9.05
CA ALA A 130 1.78 0.99 7.70
C ALA A 130 3.21 0.45 7.66
N GLU A 131 3.53 -0.27 6.59
CA GLU A 131 4.84 -0.88 6.36
C GLU A 131 5.46 -0.28 5.09
N PHE A 132 6.68 0.21 5.22
CA PHE A 132 7.46 0.78 4.11
C PHE A 132 8.96 0.66 4.41
N PRO A 133 9.84 0.73 3.38
CA PRO A 133 11.28 0.71 3.61
C PRO A 133 11.71 1.81 4.57
N SER A 134 12.53 1.49 5.57
CA SER A 134 12.91 2.41 6.66
C SER A 134 13.59 3.70 6.19
N LEU A 135 14.30 3.67 5.05
CA LEU A 135 14.95 4.82 4.44
C LEU A 135 14.06 5.60 3.47
N ASN A 136 12.79 5.19 3.30
CA ASN A 136 11.82 5.96 2.54
C ASN A 136 11.32 7.15 3.38
N LEU A 137 12.10 8.24 3.38
CA LEU A 137 11.80 9.43 4.19
C LEU A 137 10.53 10.15 3.76
N ILE A 138 10.11 10.01 2.50
CA ILE A 138 8.85 10.59 2.00
C ILE A 138 7.67 9.90 2.68
N ALA A 139 7.68 8.56 2.75
CA ALA A 139 6.66 7.79 3.45
C ALA A 139 6.70 8.06 4.96
N LEU A 140 7.90 8.06 5.57
CA LEU A 140 8.09 8.36 6.99
C LEU A 140 7.45 9.71 7.36
N ASN A 141 7.84 10.77 6.67
CA ASN A 141 7.31 12.11 6.92
C ASN A 141 5.80 12.21 6.69
N PHE A 142 5.27 11.52 5.67
CA PHE A 142 3.84 11.48 5.39
C PHE A 142 3.07 10.87 6.56
N TYR A 143 3.49 9.69 7.04
CA TYR A 143 2.79 9.00 8.12
C TYR A 143 2.94 9.71 9.47
N GLU A 144 4.13 10.21 9.81
CA GLU A 144 4.34 10.98 11.04
C GLU A 144 3.48 12.25 11.08
N LYS A 145 3.37 12.96 9.97
CA LYS A 145 2.55 14.17 9.86
C LYS A 145 1.07 13.94 10.15
N ILE A 146 0.57 12.75 9.88
CA ILE A 146 -0.83 12.38 10.12
C ILE A 146 -1.02 11.55 11.40
N GLY A 147 -0.01 11.52 12.29
CA GLY A 147 -0.12 10.98 13.64
C GLY A 147 0.31 9.53 13.81
N TYR A 148 0.92 8.90 12.80
CA TYR A 148 1.53 7.59 12.96
C TYR A 148 2.87 7.70 13.69
N ARG A 149 3.22 6.66 14.42
CA ARG A 149 4.52 6.52 15.09
C ARG A 149 5.08 5.13 14.85
N GLN A 150 6.38 4.98 14.97
CA GLN A 150 7.02 3.66 14.90
C GLN A 150 6.56 2.76 16.05
N VAL A 151 6.12 1.57 15.73
CA VAL A 151 5.65 0.57 16.71
C VAL A 151 6.38 -0.76 16.60
N THR A 152 7.05 -1.02 15.48
CA THR A 152 7.79 -2.26 15.23
C THR A 152 9.01 -1.93 14.39
N SER A 153 10.11 -2.65 14.61
CA SER A 153 11.28 -2.62 13.75
C SER A 153 11.51 -4.00 13.14
N VAL A 154 11.81 -4.04 11.85
CA VAL A 154 12.19 -5.25 11.13
C VAL A 154 13.65 -5.12 10.71
N TYR A 155 14.46 -6.09 11.09
CA TYR A 155 15.88 -6.15 10.75
C TYR A 155 16.14 -7.33 9.83
N GLY A 156 16.98 -7.13 8.83
CA GLY A 156 17.30 -8.18 7.87
C GLY A 156 18.77 -8.17 7.49
N LYS A 157 19.26 -9.32 7.01
CA LYS A 157 20.55 -9.45 6.35
C LYS A 157 20.45 -10.53 5.27
N ASN A 158 21.32 -10.44 4.27
CA ASN A 158 21.49 -11.51 3.31
C ASN A 158 22.60 -12.44 3.80
N ILE A 159 22.26 -13.69 4.15
CA ILE A 159 23.23 -14.66 4.68
C ILE A 159 24.19 -15.21 3.63
N GLU A 160 23.96 -14.99 2.35
CA GLU A 160 24.88 -15.38 1.27
C GLU A 160 25.99 -14.34 1.04
N GLU A 161 25.84 -13.10 1.53
CA GLU A 161 26.82 -12.02 1.39
C GLU A 161 27.84 -11.98 2.54
N ASP A 162 27.64 -12.75 3.60
CA ASP A 162 28.51 -12.79 4.81
C ASP A 162 29.64 -13.85 4.71
N THR A 163 30.01 -14.33 3.52
CA THR A 163 31.05 -15.37 3.32
C THR A 163 32.42 -14.78 2.96
N ASP A 164 32.85 -13.68 3.61
CA ASP A 164 34.24 -13.20 3.57
C ASP A 164 34.78 -12.93 4.98
#